data_bd8bab5251973cc62291b9db6d4f1fdc
#
_entry.id   bd8bab5251973cc62291b9db6d4f1fdc
#
_cell.length_a   1.000
_cell.length_b   1.000
_cell.length_c   1.000
_cell.angle_alpha   90.00
_cell.angle_beta   90.00
_cell.angle_gamma   90.00
#
_symmetry.space_group_name_H-M   'P 1'
#
loop_
_entity.id
_entity.type
_entity.pdbx_description
1 polymer ?
#
loop_
_entity_poly.entity_id
_entity_poly.type
_entity_poly.pdbx_seq_one_letter_code
_entity_poly.pdbx_strand_id
1 'polypeptide(L)'
;MKRMVVLTALMAAWAASFVVAQQGGQKPMVVEVQKLKDNLFVLTGAGGGGNTTVFVQSNGITVVDTKNPGWGAPILAKIKELSPKPVTTIINTHTHGDHVSGNVEFPATVDIVVQENTAANMKAMRAVTGIGQPGAPPPPNIFDQNGGKGLPKRTFKDSMKLFKGADQVELYYFGRGHTNGDAWVLFPALRVVSAGDIVSGKNLPLLDANNGGSGLEIGDSIAKAHKKFAKAADTVVTGHSTNLTLPELQEYAAFNKEFADAMRTAVQERKSVDDVVKTWKVPAKYQGYAPAAEARLRSNVQVIYDELNKIKPISTLPAGR
;
A
#
# COMPACT_ATOMS: atom_id res chain seq x y z
N MET A 1 27.91 58.97 19.58
CA MET A 1 26.73 58.64 18.77
C MET A 1 27.02 57.84 17.48
N LYS A 2 28.28 57.61 17.05
CA LYS A 2 28.55 56.83 15.79
C LYS A 2 28.73 55.31 15.98
N ARG A 3 28.77 54.81 17.24
CA ARG A 3 28.95 53.34 17.50
C ARG A 3 27.68 52.58 17.70
N MET A 4 26.51 53.21 17.93
CA MET A 4 25.24 52.55 18.15
C MET A 4 24.45 52.24 16.85
N VAL A 5 24.78 52.93 15.78
CA VAL A 5 24.08 52.74 14.49
C VAL A 5 24.59 51.50 13.71
N VAL A 6 25.84 51.08 13.98
CA VAL A 6 26.43 49.93 13.28
C VAL A 6 25.94 48.57 13.87
N LEU A 7 25.56 48.51 15.17
CA LEU A 7 25.07 47.26 15.75
C LEU A 7 23.62 46.93 15.36
N THR A 8 22.81 47.94 15.10
CA THR A 8 21.40 47.72 14.67
C THR A 8 21.28 47.28 13.22
N ALA A 9 22.21 47.69 12.36
CA ALA A 9 22.26 47.26 10.96
C ALA A 9 22.72 45.78 10.80
N LEU A 10 23.55 45.28 11.67
CA LEU A 10 24.03 43.90 11.66
C LEU A 10 22.99 42.90 12.17
N MET A 11 22.12 43.28 13.11
CA MET A 11 21.02 42.42 13.60
C MET A 11 19.85 42.31 12.58
N ALA A 12 19.61 43.34 11.80
CA ALA A 12 18.61 43.29 10.74
C ALA A 12 19.03 42.41 9.56
N ALA A 13 20.33 42.37 9.26
CA ALA A 13 20.87 41.49 8.21
C ALA A 13 20.88 40.01 8.59
N TRP A 14 20.95 39.67 9.89
CA TRP A 14 20.88 38.29 10.37
C TRP A 14 19.43 37.77 10.43
N ALA A 15 18.46 38.58 10.72
CA ALA A 15 17.05 38.21 10.70
C ALA A 15 16.53 37.93 9.29
N ALA A 16 17.03 38.68 8.29
CA ALA A 16 16.66 38.44 6.88
C ALA A 16 17.28 37.14 6.31
N SER A 17 18.45 36.72 6.81
CA SER A 17 19.10 35.48 6.35
C SER A 17 18.44 34.20 6.90
N PHE A 18 17.73 34.26 8.01
CA PHE A 18 17.02 33.11 8.59
C PHE A 18 15.67 32.84 7.92
N VAL A 19 15.05 33.80 7.28
CA VAL A 19 13.76 33.63 6.58
C VAL A 19 13.95 33.02 5.20
N VAL A 20 15.11 33.17 4.56
CA VAL A 20 15.39 32.60 3.23
C VAL A 20 15.84 31.13 3.29
N ALA A 21 16.33 30.67 4.45
CA ALA A 21 16.82 29.29 4.61
C ALA A 21 15.69 28.25 4.89
N GLN A 22 14.44 28.67 5.02
CA GLN A 22 13.29 27.77 5.30
C GLN A 22 12.36 27.54 4.10
N GLN A 23 12.69 28.09 2.94
CA GLN A 23 12.11 27.64 1.66
C GLN A 23 13.01 26.60 1.00
N GLY A 24 13.31 25.52 1.72
CA GLY A 24 13.73 24.28 1.10
C GLY A 24 12.56 23.81 0.23
N GLY A 25 12.59 24.14 -1.07
CA GLY A 25 11.53 23.85 -2.01
C GLY A 25 11.18 22.37 -1.93
N GLN A 26 9.94 22.05 -1.54
CA GLN A 26 9.42 20.69 -1.68
C GLN A 26 9.67 20.30 -3.13
N LYS A 27 10.39 19.19 -3.33
CA LYS A 27 10.56 18.63 -4.67
C LYS A 27 9.17 18.50 -5.29
N PRO A 28 8.97 18.94 -6.54
CA PRO A 28 7.67 18.85 -7.17
C PRO A 28 7.19 17.41 -7.15
N MET A 29 5.93 17.20 -6.76
CA MET A 29 5.29 15.89 -6.79
C MET A 29 4.97 15.53 -8.24
N VAL A 30 5.90 14.83 -8.89
CA VAL A 30 5.77 14.42 -10.29
C VAL A 30 5.01 13.10 -10.36
N VAL A 31 3.87 13.11 -11.04
CA VAL A 31 3.10 11.90 -11.36
C VAL A 31 3.51 11.42 -12.75
N GLU A 32 4.12 10.24 -12.80
CA GLU A 32 4.47 9.55 -14.03
C GLU A 32 3.34 8.65 -14.48
N VAL A 33 3.16 8.46 -15.79
CA VAL A 33 2.07 7.69 -16.38
C VAL A 33 2.63 6.54 -17.20
N GLN A 34 2.21 5.32 -16.86
CA GLN A 34 2.39 4.13 -17.68
C GLN A 34 1.03 3.75 -18.29
N LYS A 35 0.91 3.80 -19.60
CA LYS A 35 -0.27 3.29 -20.32
C LYS A 35 -0.21 1.77 -20.41
N LEU A 36 -1.17 1.07 -19.82
CA LEU A 36 -1.29 -0.40 -19.92
C LEU A 36 -2.22 -0.83 -21.05
N LYS A 37 -3.35 -0.13 -21.21
CA LYS A 37 -4.36 -0.33 -22.27
C LYS A 37 -4.83 1.06 -22.71
N ASP A 38 -5.66 1.13 -23.74
CA ASP A 38 -6.14 2.42 -24.26
C ASP A 38 -6.85 3.29 -23.22
N ASN A 39 -7.49 2.66 -22.25
CA ASN A 39 -8.26 3.31 -21.20
C ASN A 39 -7.85 2.87 -19.77
N LEU A 40 -6.67 2.22 -19.62
CA LEU A 40 -6.14 1.83 -18.32
C LEU A 40 -4.69 2.29 -18.17
N PHE A 41 -4.42 3.02 -17.08
CA PHE A 41 -3.13 3.63 -16.79
C PHE A 41 -2.68 3.29 -15.38
N VAL A 42 -1.36 3.24 -15.17
CA VAL A 42 -0.75 3.21 -13.83
C VAL A 42 -0.01 4.51 -13.61
N LEU A 43 -0.32 5.17 -12.51
CA LEU A 43 0.35 6.39 -12.08
C LEU A 43 1.35 6.04 -10.98
N THR A 44 2.62 6.36 -11.23
CA THR A 44 3.71 6.24 -10.26
C THR A 44 4.17 7.63 -9.81
N GLY A 45 5.20 7.71 -8.98
CA GLY A 45 5.78 8.99 -8.55
C GLY A 45 6.66 8.83 -7.32
N ALA A 46 7.90 9.31 -7.41
CA ALA A 46 8.87 9.19 -6.34
C ALA A 46 8.37 9.89 -5.06
N GLY A 47 8.30 9.13 -3.95
CA GLY A 47 7.79 9.61 -2.65
C GLY A 47 6.26 9.63 -2.53
N GLY A 48 5.54 9.25 -3.59
CA GLY A 48 4.07 9.22 -3.58
C GLY A 48 3.44 8.04 -2.85
N GLY A 49 4.20 7.01 -2.57
CA GLY A 49 3.68 5.75 -2.04
C GLY A 49 3.29 4.77 -3.15
N GLY A 50 2.24 4.01 -2.94
CA GLY A 50 1.82 2.95 -3.83
C GLY A 50 1.43 3.38 -5.24
N ASN A 51 1.39 2.42 -6.16
CA ASN A 51 0.90 2.62 -7.52
C ASN A 51 -0.60 2.95 -7.50
N THR A 52 -1.01 3.88 -8.36
CA THR A 52 -2.43 4.20 -8.56
C THR A 52 -2.86 3.69 -9.93
N THR A 53 -3.91 2.88 -10.00
CA THR A 53 -4.49 2.47 -11.29
C THR A 53 -5.66 3.37 -11.65
N VAL A 54 -5.70 3.87 -12.89
CA VAL A 54 -6.75 4.74 -13.42
C VAL A 54 -7.45 4.05 -14.58
N PHE A 55 -8.73 3.77 -14.43
CA PHE A 55 -9.58 3.17 -15.46
C PHE A 55 -10.60 4.17 -15.97
N VAL A 56 -10.44 4.57 -17.22
CA VAL A 56 -11.36 5.48 -17.93
C VAL A 56 -12.49 4.66 -18.53
N GLN A 57 -13.68 4.81 -17.98
CA GLN A 57 -14.90 4.09 -18.36
C GLN A 57 -15.79 4.97 -19.26
N SER A 58 -16.94 4.45 -19.71
CA SER A 58 -17.86 5.19 -20.59
C SER A 58 -18.39 6.46 -19.93
N ASN A 59 -18.76 6.41 -18.63
CA ASN A 59 -19.44 7.51 -17.93
C ASN A 59 -18.66 8.08 -16.74
N GLY A 60 -17.37 7.76 -16.58
CA GLY A 60 -16.57 8.24 -15.45
C GLY A 60 -15.23 7.56 -15.36
N ILE A 61 -14.58 7.71 -14.23
CA ILE A 61 -13.25 7.15 -13.97
C ILE A 61 -13.26 6.44 -12.62
N THR A 62 -12.75 5.21 -12.62
CA THR A 62 -12.41 4.48 -11.40
C THR A 62 -10.92 4.61 -11.12
N VAL A 63 -10.58 4.96 -9.87
CA VAL A 63 -9.21 5.07 -9.37
C VAL A 63 -8.98 3.98 -8.34
N VAL A 64 -7.89 3.22 -8.45
CA VAL A 64 -7.46 2.26 -7.44
C VAL A 64 -6.24 2.83 -6.72
N ASP A 65 -6.39 3.09 -5.43
CA ASP A 65 -5.44 3.73 -4.52
C ASP A 65 -5.09 5.19 -4.88
N THR A 66 -4.78 5.99 -3.87
CA THR A 66 -4.67 7.45 -3.99
C THR A 66 -3.39 8.03 -3.39
N LYS A 67 -2.41 7.17 -3.06
CA LYS A 67 -1.08 7.55 -2.55
C LYS A 67 -1.08 8.22 -1.17
N ASN A 68 0.06 8.80 -0.81
CA ASN A 68 0.32 9.55 0.42
C ASN A 68 -0.53 10.84 0.51
N PRO A 69 -0.63 11.46 1.71
CA PRO A 69 -1.22 12.80 1.84
C PRO A 69 -0.57 13.80 0.89
N GLY A 70 -1.37 14.68 0.28
CA GLY A 70 -0.93 15.69 -0.69
C GLY A 70 -0.88 15.19 -2.14
N TRP A 71 -1.00 13.88 -2.40
CA TRP A 71 -0.91 13.31 -3.74
C TRP A 71 -2.26 13.22 -4.49
N GLY A 72 -3.37 13.39 -3.81
CA GLY A 72 -4.69 13.35 -4.45
C GLY A 72 -4.86 14.44 -5.51
N ALA A 73 -4.44 15.68 -5.22
CA ALA A 73 -4.52 16.80 -6.16
C ALA A 73 -3.61 16.59 -7.40
N PRO A 74 -2.33 16.20 -7.28
CA PRO A 74 -1.50 15.79 -8.41
C PRO A 74 -2.09 14.66 -9.26
N ILE A 75 -2.66 13.63 -8.62
CA ILE A 75 -3.35 12.54 -9.32
C ILE A 75 -4.53 13.08 -10.12
N LEU A 76 -5.39 13.91 -9.51
CA LEU A 76 -6.54 14.52 -10.19
C LEU A 76 -6.11 15.41 -11.37
N ALA A 77 -5.03 16.18 -11.21
CA ALA A 77 -4.47 16.98 -12.30
C ALA A 77 -4.03 16.10 -13.47
N LYS A 78 -3.32 15.00 -13.16
CA LYS A 78 -2.87 14.05 -14.19
C LYS A 78 -4.04 13.32 -14.86
N ILE A 79 -5.07 12.95 -14.13
CA ILE A 79 -6.29 12.33 -14.69
C ILE A 79 -6.98 13.26 -15.68
N LYS A 80 -7.02 14.58 -15.41
CA LYS A 80 -7.61 15.57 -16.35
C LYS A 80 -6.87 15.65 -17.68
N GLU A 81 -5.55 15.39 -17.69
CA GLU A 81 -4.77 15.30 -18.93
C GLU A 81 -5.13 14.04 -19.75
N LEU A 82 -5.49 12.94 -19.06
CA LEU A 82 -5.85 11.67 -19.67
C LEU A 82 -7.29 11.61 -20.16
N SER A 83 -8.22 12.29 -19.47
CA SER A 83 -9.63 12.26 -19.80
C SER A 83 -10.40 13.44 -19.16
N PRO A 84 -11.37 14.05 -19.89
CA PRO A 84 -12.25 15.09 -19.31
C PRO A 84 -13.33 14.54 -18.38
N LYS A 85 -13.46 13.20 -18.25
CA LYS A 85 -14.51 12.56 -17.45
C LYS A 85 -14.24 12.74 -15.96
N PRO A 86 -15.28 12.81 -15.11
CA PRO A 86 -15.11 12.92 -13.66
C PRO A 86 -14.64 11.59 -13.05
N VAL A 87 -13.86 11.68 -11.98
CA VAL A 87 -13.66 10.53 -11.09
C VAL A 87 -14.95 10.28 -10.31
N THR A 88 -15.49 9.08 -10.44
CA THR A 88 -16.75 8.68 -9.80
C THR A 88 -16.54 7.65 -8.69
N THR A 89 -15.47 6.87 -8.77
CA THR A 89 -15.24 5.76 -7.84
C THR A 89 -13.76 5.68 -7.47
N ILE A 90 -13.51 5.48 -6.18
CA ILE A 90 -12.21 5.06 -5.64
C ILE A 90 -12.36 3.65 -5.06
N ILE A 91 -11.40 2.79 -5.33
CA ILE A 91 -11.26 1.49 -4.67
C ILE A 91 -9.92 1.50 -3.97
N ASN A 92 -9.86 1.27 -2.65
CA ASN A 92 -8.58 1.08 -2.01
C ASN A 92 -8.31 -0.41 -1.81
N THR A 93 -7.09 -0.82 -2.14
CA THR A 93 -6.64 -2.21 -2.03
C THR A 93 -6.50 -2.63 -0.58
N HIS A 94 -5.97 -1.75 0.28
CA HIS A 94 -5.78 -2.00 1.71
C HIS A 94 -5.68 -0.67 2.47
N THR A 95 -5.36 -0.71 3.78
CA THR A 95 -5.51 0.43 4.71
C THR A 95 -4.30 1.36 4.81
N HIS A 96 -3.14 1.04 4.23
CA HIS A 96 -1.93 1.84 4.47
C HIS A 96 -2.04 3.26 3.94
N GLY A 97 -1.44 4.20 4.68
CA GLY A 97 -1.57 5.63 4.40
C GLY A 97 -1.11 6.03 2.99
N ASP A 98 -0.11 5.34 2.46
CA ASP A 98 0.41 5.56 1.12
C ASP A 98 -0.45 4.94 -0.01
N HIS A 99 -1.62 4.42 0.33
CA HIS A 99 -2.66 3.96 -0.58
C HIS A 99 -3.99 4.69 -0.40
N VAL A 100 -4.28 5.18 0.82
CA VAL A 100 -5.60 5.72 1.14
C VAL A 100 -5.60 7.21 1.48
N SER A 101 -4.45 7.80 1.82
CA SER A 101 -4.44 9.16 2.40
C SER A 101 -4.85 10.24 1.40
N GLY A 102 -4.58 10.07 0.11
CA GLY A 102 -5.05 10.99 -0.91
C GLY A 102 -6.57 11.03 -1.09
N ASN A 103 -7.33 10.05 -0.55
CA ASN A 103 -8.80 10.02 -0.63
C ASN A 103 -9.44 11.34 -0.18
N VAL A 104 -8.89 11.98 0.87
CA VAL A 104 -9.43 13.22 1.44
C VAL A 104 -9.40 14.40 0.47
N GLU A 105 -8.59 14.33 -0.58
CA GLU A 105 -8.44 15.40 -1.57
C GLU A 105 -9.41 15.27 -2.74
N PHE A 106 -10.04 14.10 -2.91
CA PHE A 106 -11.04 13.89 -3.94
C PHE A 106 -12.39 14.52 -3.55
N PRO A 107 -13.26 14.83 -4.54
CA PRO A 107 -14.60 15.33 -4.28
C PRO A 107 -15.39 14.41 -3.36
N ALA A 108 -16.19 14.97 -2.43
CA ALA A 108 -17.00 14.19 -1.49
C ALA A 108 -18.11 13.33 -2.17
N THR A 109 -18.39 13.61 -3.44
CA THR A 109 -19.34 12.85 -4.26
C THR A 109 -18.78 11.53 -4.77
N VAL A 110 -17.45 11.32 -4.70
CA VAL A 110 -16.79 10.09 -5.15
C VAL A 110 -17.21 8.93 -4.23
N ASP A 111 -17.62 7.82 -4.83
CA ASP A 111 -17.97 6.59 -4.11
C ASP A 111 -16.68 5.82 -3.78
N ILE A 112 -16.40 5.63 -2.50
CA ILE A 112 -15.19 4.90 -2.03
C ILE A 112 -15.61 3.51 -1.57
N VAL A 113 -15.01 2.50 -2.20
CA VAL A 113 -15.33 1.07 -1.99
C VAL A 113 -14.10 0.34 -1.49
N VAL A 114 -14.22 -0.41 -0.41
CA VAL A 114 -13.12 -1.20 0.17
C VAL A 114 -13.63 -2.52 0.74
N GLN A 115 -12.71 -3.43 1.06
CA GLN A 115 -13.02 -4.61 1.85
C GLN A 115 -13.40 -4.22 3.30
N GLU A 116 -14.29 -4.97 3.99
CA GLU A 116 -14.81 -4.64 5.33
C GLU A 116 -13.71 -4.39 6.36
N ASN A 117 -12.67 -5.25 6.38
CA ASN A 117 -11.56 -5.11 7.32
C ASN A 117 -10.72 -3.87 7.01
N THR A 118 -10.54 -3.54 5.72
CA THR A 118 -9.88 -2.29 5.30
C THR A 118 -10.65 -1.08 5.84
N ALA A 119 -11.99 -1.09 5.76
CA ALA A 119 -12.81 0.00 6.33
C ALA A 119 -12.63 0.15 7.84
N ALA A 120 -12.57 -0.96 8.57
CA ALA A 120 -12.32 -0.96 10.01
C ALA A 120 -10.91 -0.45 10.35
N ASN A 121 -9.91 -0.87 9.59
CA ASN A 121 -8.52 -0.45 9.77
C ASN A 121 -8.31 1.04 9.41
N MET A 122 -8.96 1.57 8.37
CA MET A 122 -8.91 2.99 8.01
C MET A 122 -9.48 3.89 9.13
N LYS A 123 -10.48 3.43 9.86
CA LYS A 123 -10.98 4.17 11.04
C LYS A 123 -9.97 4.18 12.18
N ALA A 124 -9.17 3.14 12.31
CA ALA A 124 -8.19 3.02 13.39
C ALA A 124 -6.82 3.61 13.04
N MET A 125 -6.42 3.57 11.77
CA MET A 125 -5.10 3.98 11.25
C MET A 125 -3.94 3.55 12.16
N ARG A 126 -3.86 2.25 12.44
CA ARG A 126 -2.82 1.70 13.31
C ARG A 126 -1.43 1.89 12.71
N ALA A 127 -0.42 1.97 13.58
CA ALA A 127 0.97 1.92 13.13
C ALA A 127 1.24 0.62 12.36
N VAL A 128 1.95 0.76 11.25
CA VAL A 128 2.31 -0.38 10.38
C VAL A 128 3.42 -1.20 11.04
N THR A 129 3.25 -2.51 11.14
CA THR A 129 4.26 -3.40 11.72
C THR A 129 5.59 -3.32 10.94
N GLY A 130 6.69 -3.14 11.66
CA GLY A 130 8.02 -3.07 11.06
C GLY A 130 8.34 -1.77 10.32
N ILE A 131 7.51 -0.74 10.45
CA ILE A 131 7.72 0.60 9.94
C ILE A 131 7.79 1.58 11.11
N GLY A 132 8.75 2.50 11.06
CA GLY A 132 8.96 3.50 12.12
C GLY A 132 9.75 2.97 13.31
N GLN A 133 9.81 3.77 14.37
CA GLN A 133 10.51 3.41 15.61
C GLN A 133 9.60 2.55 16.50
N PRO A 134 10.11 1.46 17.11
CA PRO A 134 9.34 0.68 18.08
C PRO A 134 8.79 1.55 19.21
N GLY A 135 7.48 1.44 19.49
CA GLY A 135 6.82 2.21 20.54
C GLY A 135 6.47 3.65 20.18
N ALA A 136 6.77 4.11 18.96
CA ALA A 136 6.29 5.40 18.50
C ALA A 136 4.75 5.42 18.42
N PRO A 137 4.09 6.53 18.78
CA PRO A 137 2.65 6.64 18.58
C PRO A 137 2.30 6.52 17.10
N PRO A 138 1.12 5.98 16.77
CA PRO A 138 0.67 5.95 15.39
C PRO A 138 0.57 7.38 14.84
N PRO A 139 0.77 7.61 13.55
CA PRO A 139 0.56 8.91 12.94
C PRO A 139 -0.90 9.35 13.16
N PRO A 140 -1.16 10.68 13.25
CA PRO A 140 -2.51 11.17 13.33
C PRO A 140 -3.37 10.65 12.19
N ASN A 141 -4.60 10.20 12.49
CA ASN A 141 -5.51 9.68 11.48
C ASN A 141 -5.95 10.82 10.54
N ILE A 142 -5.58 10.74 9.27
CA ILE A 142 -5.89 11.75 8.25
C ILE A 142 -7.40 11.92 8.08
N PHE A 143 -8.19 10.87 8.24
CA PHE A 143 -9.64 10.93 8.09
C PHE A 143 -10.29 11.68 9.24
N ASP A 144 -9.84 11.50 10.48
CA ASP A 144 -10.34 12.24 11.65
C ASP A 144 -10.01 13.73 11.53
N GLN A 145 -8.81 14.06 11.06
CA GLN A 145 -8.39 15.44 10.78
C GLN A 145 -9.23 16.12 9.69
N ASN A 146 -9.91 15.34 8.83
CA ASN A 146 -10.76 15.82 7.76
C ASN A 146 -12.25 15.52 7.98
N GLY A 147 -12.68 15.33 9.23
CA GLY A 147 -14.10 15.12 9.59
C GLY A 147 -14.71 13.88 8.96
N GLY A 148 -13.92 12.83 8.77
CA GLY A 148 -14.33 11.57 8.13
C GLY A 148 -14.34 11.59 6.61
N LYS A 149 -13.99 12.71 5.96
CA LYS A 149 -13.84 12.76 4.51
C LYS A 149 -12.81 11.74 4.04
N GLY A 150 -13.09 11.04 2.96
CA GLY A 150 -12.20 10.01 2.42
C GLY A 150 -12.39 8.62 3.01
N LEU A 151 -13.20 8.46 4.06
CA LEU A 151 -13.61 7.14 4.55
C LEU A 151 -14.57 6.47 3.56
N PRO A 152 -14.55 5.12 3.45
CA PRO A 152 -15.41 4.39 2.55
C PRO A 152 -16.88 4.45 3.00
N LYS A 153 -17.78 4.53 2.01
CA LYS A 153 -19.23 4.46 2.21
C LYS A 153 -19.78 3.08 1.85
N ARG A 154 -19.04 2.31 1.06
CA ARG A 154 -19.42 0.96 0.62
C ARG A 154 -18.32 -0.03 0.94
N THR A 155 -18.73 -1.20 1.40
CA THR A 155 -17.81 -2.30 1.69
C THR A 155 -18.27 -3.59 1.03
N PHE A 156 -17.34 -4.53 0.87
CA PHE A 156 -17.63 -5.90 0.48
C PHE A 156 -16.88 -6.87 1.40
N LYS A 157 -17.43 -8.06 1.55
CA LYS A 157 -16.83 -9.12 2.36
C LYS A 157 -15.89 -9.99 1.52
N ASP A 158 -16.43 -10.77 0.61
CA ASP A 158 -15.67 -11.74 -0.17
C ASP A 158 -15.48 -11.29 -1.63
N SER A 159 -16.50 -10.70 -2.23
CA SER A 159 -16.45 -10.17 -3.59
C SER A 159 -17.56 -9.16 -3.88
N MET A 160 -17.31 -8.32 -4.87
CA MET A 160 -18.30 -7.36 -5.38
C MET A 160 -18.06 -7.12 -6.87
N LYS A 161 -19.14 -6.90 -7.63
CA LYS A 161 -19.06 -6.44 -9.02
C LYS A 161 -19.59 -5.02 -9.12
N LEU A 162 -18.85 -4.17 -9.79
CA LEU A 162 -19.21 -2.80 -10.10
C LEU A 162 -19.34 -2.66 -11.61
N PHE A 163 -20.28 -1.84 -12.06
CA PHE A 163 -20.53 -1.55 -13.47
C PHE A 163 -20.90 -2.81 -14.28
N LYS A 164 -20.98 -2.66 -15.62
CA LYS A 164 -21.37 -3.75 -16.54
C LYS A 164 -20.60 -3.64 -17.86
N GLY A 165 -20.56 -4.74 -18.61
CA GLY A 165 -19.97 -4.78 -19.94
C GLY A 165 -18.48 -4.47 -19.91
N ALA A 166 -18.01 -3.64 -20.83
CA ALA A 166 -16.59 -3.26 -20.93
C ALA A 166 -16.10 -2.45 -19.72
N ASP A 167 -17.00 -1.78 -19.00
CA ASP A 167 -16.69 -0.97 -17.82
C ASP A 167 -16.67 -1.78 -16.52
N GLN A 168 -16.96 -3.09 -16.56
CA GLN A 168 -17.05 -3.92 -15.36
C GLN A 168 -15.73 -3.95 -14.60
N VAL A 169 -15.83 -3.84 -13.27
CA VAL A 169 -14.74 -4.02 -12.31
C VAL A 169 -15.20 -5.07 -11.30
N GLU A 170 -14.34 -6.03 -11.01
CA GLU A 170 -14.63 -7.09 -10.03
C GLU A 170 -13.64 -7.01 -8.86
N LEU A 171 -14.17 -7.01 -7.65
CA LEU A 171 -13.42 -6.96 -6.41
C LEU A 171 -13.42 -8.33 -5.75
N TYR A 172 -12.28 -8.76 -5.23
CA TYR A 172 -12.15 -10.05 -4.54
C TYR A 172 -11.30 -9.92 -3.28
N TYR A 173 -11.62 -10.75 -2.30
CA TYR A 173 -10.82 -10.99 -1.11
C TYR A 173 -10.57 -12.50 -0.97
N PHE A 174 -9.32 -12.92 -0.79
CA PHE A 174 -8.96 -14.35 -0.75
C PHE A 174 -8.40 -14.82 0.60
N GLY A 175 -8.39 -13.94 1.59
CA GLY A 175 -7.82 -14.20 2.91
C GLY A 175 -6.76 -13.19 3.30
N ARG A 176 -6.21 -13.35 4.49
CA ARG A 176 -5.19 -12.46 5.03
C ARG A 176 -3.87 -12.60 4.26
N GLY A 177 -3.11 -11.54 4.23
CA GLY A 177 -1.82 -11.49 3.56
C GLY A 177 -0.97 -10.37 4.11
N HIS A 178 -0.79 -9.31 3.34
CA HIS A 178 -0.13 -8.08 3.75
C HIS A 178 -0.87 -7.39 4.91
N THR A 179 -2.21 -7.30 4.80
CA THR A 179 -3.15 -6.95 5.87
C THR A 179 -4.25 -8.01 5.97
N ASN A 180 -5.30 -7.76 6.76
CA ASN A 180 -6.49 -8.62 6.77
C ASN A 180 -7.60 -8.16 5.82
N GLY A 181 -7.35 -7.16 4.97
CA GLY A 181 -8.36 -6.58 4.09
C GLY A 181 -7.88 -6.38 2.64
N ASP A 182 -6.85 -7.11 2.22
CA ASP A 182 -6.21 -6.95 0.90
C ASP A 182 -7.18 -7.28 -0.24
N ALA A 183 -7.66 -6.26 -0.93
CA ALA A 183 -8.57 -6.37 -2.06
C ALA A 183 -7.82 -6.50 -3.38
N TRP A 184 -8.30 -7.40 -4.23
CA TRP A 184 -7.86 -7.56 -5.62
C TRP A 184 -8.89 -6.93 -6.55
N VAL A 185 -8.44 -6.09 -7.47
CA VAL A 185 -9.30 -5.33 -8.38
C VAL A 185 -9.06 -5.79 -9.81
N LEU A 186 -9.98 -6.62 -10.34
CA LEU A 186 -9.92 -7.16 -11.70
C LEU A 186 -10.68 -6.25 -12.68
N PHE A 187 -10.06 -5.95 -13.80
CA PHE A 187 -10.64 -5.31 -14.98
C PHE A 187 -10.80 -6.39 -16.08
N PRO A 188 -11.93 -7.13 -16.11
CA PRO A 188 -12.03 -8.36 -16.89
C PRO A 188 -11.88 -8.14 -18.39
N ALA A 189 -12.47 -7.07 -18.93
CA ALA A 189 -12.37 -6.73 -20.35
C ALA A 189 -10.94 -6.38 -20.80
N LEU A 190 -10.08 -5.96 -19.87
CA LEU A 190 -8.70 -5.55 -20.14
C LEU A 190 -7.67 -6.61 -19.74
N ARG A 191 -8.11 -7.67 -19.06
CA ARG A 191 -7.27 -8.76 -18.56
C ARG A 191 -6.13 -8.27 -17.64
N VAL A 192 -6.46 -7.29 -16.77
CA VAL A 192 -5.54 -6.70 -15.79
C VAL A 192 -6.13 -6.83 -14.40
N VAL A 193 -5.31 -7.15 -13.41
CA VAL A 193 -5.68 -7.13 -11.99
C VAL A 193 -4.72 -6.22 -11.20
N SER A 194 -5.26 -5.33 -10.37
CA SER A 194 -4.48 -4.56 -9.40
C SER A 194 -4.54 -5.26 -8.05
N ALA A 195 -3.38 -5.50 -7.46
CA ALA A 195 -3.23 -6.33 -6.25
C ALA A 195 -2.88 -5.52 -4.99
N GLY A 196 -2.40 -4.27 -5.12
CA GLY A 196 -1.82 -3.57 -3.98
C GLY A 196 -0.61 -4.31 -3.40
N ASP A 197 -0.36 -4.14 -2.11
CA ASP A 197 0.86 -4.59 -1.45
C ASP A 197 0.88 -6.06 -1.05
N ILE A 198 -0.23 -6.79 -1.19
CA ILE A 198 -0.18 -8.25 -1.08
C ILE A 198 0.75 -8.85 -2.16
N VAL A 199 0.98 -8.08 -3.23
CA VAL A 199 2.01 -8.34 -4.24
C VAL A 199 2.92 -7.13 -4.32
N SER A 200 3.99 -7.13 -3.54
CA SER A 200 4.95 -6.02 -3.48
C SER A 200 6.06 -6.10 -4.54
N GLY A 201 6.04 -7.12 -5.39
CA GLY A 201 7.05 -7.39 -6.41
C GLY A 201 7.93 -8.59 -6.05
N LYS A 202 9.04 -8.78 -6.77
CA LYS A 202 9.98 -9.90 -6.50
C LYS A 202 10.87 -9.61 -5.29
N ASN A 203 10.27 -9.61 -4.10
CA ASN A 203 10.93 -9.37 -2.82
C ASN A 203 10.12 -9.97 -1.66
N LEU A 204 10.64 -9.88 -0.44
CA LEU A 204 9.86 -10.19 0.76
C LEU A 204 8.70 -9.20 0.91
N PRO A 205 7.45 -9.67 1.17
CA PRO A 205 6.32 -8.81 1.46
C PRO A 205 6.55 -7.99 2.73
N LEU A 206 5.77 -6.96 2.94
CA LEU A 206 5.55 -6.40 4.27
C LEU A 206 4.39 -7.17 4.92
N LEU A 207 4.61 -7.73 6.11
CA LEU A 207 3.57 -8.39 6.89
C LEU A 207 3.12 -7.46 8.01
N ASP A 208 1.94 -6.86 7.89
CA ASP A 208 1.44 -5.92 8.89
C ASP A 208 0.49 -6.59 9.88
N ALA A 209 1.06 -7.21 10.91
CA ALA A 209 0.30 -7.87 11.96
C ALA A 209 -0.64 -6.91 12.72
N ASN A 210 -0.28 -5.63 12.86
CA ASN A 210 -1.11 -4.62 13.54
C ASN A 210 -2.44 -4.36 12.79
N ASN A 211 -2.43 -4.50 11.49
CA ASN A 211 -3.62 -4.45 10.62
C ASN A 211 -4.04 -5.86 10.15
N GLY A 212 -3.71 -6.89 10.92
CA GLY A 212 -4.19 -8.25 10.74
C GLY A 212 -3.56 -9.05 9.61
N GLY A 213 -2.42 -8.61 9.07
CA GLY A 213 -1.64 -9.37 8.10
C GLY A 213 -1.17 -10.72 8.63
N SER A 214 -0.84 -11.65 7.75
CA SER A 214 -0.44 -13.01 8.11
C SER A 214 0.64 -13.55 7.19
N GLY A 215 1.77 -13.89 7.77
CA GLY A 215 2.84 -14.57 7.04
C GLY A 215 2.53 -16.05 6.77
N LEU A 216 1.65 -16.65 7.56
CA LEU A 216 1.23 -18.04 7.38
C LEU A 216 0.18 -18.22 6.28
N GLU A 217 -0.64 -17.18 6.01
CA GLU A 217 -1.76 -17.26 5.07
C GLU A 217 -1.46 -16.59 3.72
N ILE A 218 -0.53 -15.64 3.64
CA ILE A 218 -0.28 -14.83 2.43
C ILE A 218 -0.05 -15.67 1.18
N GLY A 219 0.75 -16.73 1.28
CA GLY A 219 1.04 -17.61 0.14
C GLY A 219 -0.21 -18.32 -0.39
N ASP A 220 -1.10 -18.75 0.49
CA ASP A 220 -2.37 -19.39 0.12
C ASP A 220 -3.37 -18.37 -0.45
N SER A 221 -3.43 -17.17 0.11
CA SER A 221 -4.27 -16.08 -0.41
C SER A 221 -3.88 -15.71 -1.85
N ILE A 222 -2.57 -15.57 -2.12
CA ILE A 222 -2.05 -15.30 -3.47
C ILE A 222 -2.32 -16.49 -4.41
N ALA A 223 -2.17 -17.74 -3.95
CA ALA A 223 -2.44 -18.93 -4.76
C ALA A 223 -3.92 -19.03 -5.16
N LYS A 224 -4.85 -18.69 -4.25
CA LYS A 224 -6.29 -18.60 -4.55
C LYS A 224 -6.56 -17.51 -5.60
N ALA A 225 -5.93 -16.33 -5.47
CA ALA A 225 -6.01 -15.25 -6.43
C ALA A 225 -5.50 -15.69 -7.80
N HIS A 226 -4.31 -16.30 -7.88
CA HIS A 226 -3.76 -16.84 -9.12
C HIS A 226 -4.73 -17.83 -9.79
N LYS A 227 -5.27 -18.79 -9.04
CA LYS A 227 -6.25 -19.76 -9.56
C LYS A 227 -7.50 -19.06 -10.12
N LYS A 228 -8.00 -18.02 -9.45
CA LYS A 228 -9.16 -17.25 -9.91
C LYS A 228 -8.87 -16.50 -11.20
N PHE A 229 -7.69 -15.88 -11.31
CA PHE A 229 -7.34 -14.99 -12.40
C PHE A 229 -6.66 -15.70 -13.59
N ALA A 230 -6.28 -16.99 -13.48
CA ALA A 230 -5.50 -17.73 -14.47
C ALA A 230 -6.05 -17.63 -15.91
N LYS A 231 -7.37 -17.51 -16.09
CA LYS A 231 -8.02 -17.31 -17.39
C LYS A 231 -8.57 -15.89 -17.60
N ALA A 232 -8.51 -15.04 -16.60
CA ALA A 232 -9.17 -13.73 -16.58
C ALA A 232 -8.19 -12.55 -16.65
N ALA A 233 -6.90 -12.76 -16.37
CA ALA A 233 -5.90 -11.70 -16.40
C ALA A 233 -4.59 -12.20 -17.02
N ASP A 234 -3.78 -11.27 -17.53
CA ASP A 234 -2.42 -11.50 -18.02
C ASP A 234 -1.41 -10.66 -17.25
N THR A 235 -1.86 -9.53 -16.71
CA THR A 235 -1.02 -8.52 -16.03
C THR A 235 -1.51 -8.31 -14.61
N VAL A 236 -0.57 -8.28 -13.66
CA VAL A 236 -0.78 -7.95 -12.25
C VAL A 236 -0.08 -6.64 -11.95
N VAL A 237 -0.84 -5.60 -11.63
CA VAL A 237 -0.30 -4.33 -11.12
C VAL A 237 0.01 -4.52 -9.64
N THR A 238 1.28 -4.35 -9.29
CA THR A 238 1.79 -4.46 -7.91
C THR A 238 1.57 -3.17 -7.13
N GLY A 239 1.72 -3.22 -5.80
CA GLY A 239 1.61 -2.01 -4.98
C GLY A 239 2.73 -1.00 -5.22
N HIS A 240 3.99 -1.42 -5.34
CA HIS A 240 5.15 -0.51 -5.38
C HIS A 240 6.20 -0.83 -6.45
N SER A 241 5.99 -1.86 -7.25
CA SER A 241 7.01 -2.35 -8.19
C SER A 241 6.48 -2.37 -9.61
N THR A 242 7.30 -2.87 -10.53
CA THR A 242 6.89 -3.18 -11.90
C THR A 242 5.80 -4.26 -11.91
N ASN A 243 4.96 -4.23 -12.93
CA ASN A 243 3.90 -5.21 -13.10
C ASN A 243 4.47 -6.63 -13.24
N LEU A 244 3.72 -7.60 -12.74
CA LEU A 244 4.02 -9.02 -12.89
C LEU A 244 3.08 -9.68 -13.93
N THR A 245 3.53 -10.80 -14.47
CA THR A 245 2.70 -11.73 -15.22
C THR A 245 2.01 -12.73 -14.28
N LEU A 246 1.00 -13.47 -14.76
CA LEU A 246 0.34 -14.50 -13.96
C LEU A 246 1.27 -15.66 -13.56
N PRO A 247 2.20 -16.15 -14.41
CA PRO A 247 3.24 -17.10 -13.97
C PRO A 247 4.11 -16.55 -12.83
N GLU A 248 4.50 -15.27 -12.89
CA GLU A 248 5.27 -14.64 -11.80
C GLU A 248 4.44 -14.49 -10.52
N LEU A 249 3.13 -14.28 -10.62
CA LEU A 249 2.23 -14.31 -9.45
C LEU A 249 2.19 -15.70 -8.81
N GLN A 250 2.18 -16.77 -9.62
CA GLN A 250 2.25 -18.14 -9.13
C GLN A 250 3.58 -18.40 -8.41
N GLU A 251 4.69 -17.96 -9.00
CA GLU A 251 6.02 -18.04 -8.39
C GLU A 251 6.06 -17.28 -7.06
N TYR A 252 5.47 -16.08 -7.01
CA TYR A 252 5.41 -15.27 -5.80
C TYR A 252 4.57 -15.93 -4.68
N ALA A 253 3.49 -16.62 -5.03
CA ALA A 253 2.73 -17.43 -4.08
C ALA A 253 3.59 -18.57 -3.50
N ALA A 254 4.32 -19.29 -4.37
CA ALA A 254 5.21 -20.37 -3.94
C ALA A 254 6.36 -19.86 -3.07
N PHE A 255 6.95 -18.70 -3.39
CA PHE A 255 7.99 -18.05 -2.60
C PHE A 255 7.51 -17.74 -1.18
N ASN A 256 6.31 -17.16 -1.02
CA ASN A 256 5.77 -16.82 0.28
C ASN A 256 5.42 -18.07 1.11
N LYS A 257 4.93 -19.14 0.48
CA LYS A 257 4.68 -20.42 1.14
C LYS A 257 5.99 -21.04 1.64
N GLU A 258 7.01 -21.09 0.82
CA GLU A 258 8.32 -21.61 1.19
C GLU A 258 8.99 -20.81 2.30
N PHE A 259 8.83 -19.48 2.29
CA PHE A 259 9.28 -18.64 3.38
C PHE A 259 8.57 -18.99 4.69
N ALA A 260 7.25 -19.13 4.67
CA ALA A 260 6.48 -19.55 5.86
C ALA A 260 6.90 -20.94 6.36
N ASP A 261 7.13 -21.90 5.47
CA ASP A 261 7.56 -23.25 5.83
C ASP A 261 8.98 -23.25 6.41
N ALA A 262 9.89 -22.45 5.88
CA ALA A 262 11.21 -22.25 6.47
C ALA A 262 11.12 -21.70 7.91
N MET A 263 10.18 -20.79 8.19
CA MET A 263 9.95 -20.27 9.54
C MET A 263 9.36 -21.32 10.47
N ARG A 264 8.42 -22.17 9.99
CA ARG A 264 7.90 -23.32 10.76
C ARG A 264 9.02 -24.26 11.18
N THR A 265 9.92 -24.59 10.24
CA THR A 265 11.08 -25.43 10.51
C THR A 265 12.01 -24.78 11.53
N ALA A 266 12.30 -23.50 11.38
CA ALA A 266 13.17 -22.77 12.32
C ALA A 266 12.60 -22.75 13.75
N VAL A 267 11.27 -22.58 13.91
CA VAL A 267 10.60 -22.68 15.24
C VAL A 267 10.72 -24.10 15.81
N GLN A 268 10.52 -25.15 15.01
CA GLN A 268 10.68 -26.54 15.45
C GLN A 268 12.12 -26.84 15.89
N GLU A 269 13.10 -26.27 15.21
CA GLU A 269 14.52 -26.35 15.54
C GLU A 269 14.93 -25.39 16.68
N ARG A 270 13.99 -24.66 17.27
CA ARG A 270 14.21 -23.66 18.34
C ARG A 270 15.22 -22.56 17.98
N LYS A 271 15.35 -22.23 16.71
CA LYS A 271 16.15 -21.09 16.24
C LYS A 271 15.52 -19.79 16.69
N SER A 272 16.35 -18.87 17.18
CA SER A 272 15.92 -17.51 17.49
C SER A 272 15.66 -16.70 16.21
N VAL A 273 14.93 -15.59 16.33
CA VAL A 273 14.78 -14.63 15.23
C VAL A 273 16.14 -14.18 14.71
N ASP A 274 17.09 -13.94 15.61
CA ASP A 274 18.46 -13.53 15.25
C ASP A 274 19.21 -14.58 14.44
N ASP A 275 19.06 -15.87 14.79
CA ASP A 275 19.67 -16.96 14.05
C ASP A 275 19.12 -17.05 12.61
N VAL A 276 17.81 -16.89 12.47
CA VAL A 276 17.18 -16.90 11.14
C VAL A 276 17.63 -15.71 10.32
N VAL A 277 17.65 -14.51 10.89
CA VAL A 277 18.06 -13.29 10.17
C VAL A 277 19.49 -13.38 9.67
N LYS A 278 20.40 -14.00 10.45
CA LYS A 278 21.79 -14.22 10.05
C LYS A 278 21.94 -15.22 8.91
N THR A 279 21.11 -16.26 8.90
CA THR A 279 21.32 -17.44 8.04
C THR A 279 20.40 -17.53 6.83
N TRP A 280 19.15 -17.07 6.94
CA TRP A 280 18.19 -17.15 5.86
C TRP A 280 18.57 -16.24 4.69
N LYS A 281 18.47 -16.76 3.49
CA LYS A 281 18.68 -16.05 2.23
C LYS A 281 17.58 -16.42 1.26
N VAL A 282 17.28 -15.52 0.33
CA VAL A 282 16.37 -15.83 -0.79
C VAL A 282 16.91 -17.03 -1.55
N PRO A 283 16.13 -18.13 -1.70
CA PRO A 283 16.61 -19.32 -2.41
C PRO A 283 16.96 -19.00 -3.87
N ALA A 284 18.10 -19.53 -4.34
CA ALA A 284 18.68 -19.20 -5.65
C ALA A 284 17.76 -19.51 -6.86
N LYS A 285 16.76 -20.37 -6.69
CA LYS A 285 15.77 -20.67 -7.73
C LYS A 285 14.85 -19.49 -8.04
N TYR A 286 14.66 -18.53 -7.11
CA TYR A 286 13.84 -17.34 -7.31
C TYR A 286 14.64 -16.25 -8.02
N GLN A 287 14.67 -16.34 -9.35
CA GLN A 287 15.45 -15.43 -10.20
C GLN A 287 14.86 -14.02 -10.21
N GLY A 288 15.74 -13.03 -10.06
CA GLY A 288 15.34 -11.60 -10.05
C GLY A 288 14.71 -11.12 -8.74
N TYR A 289 14.65 -11.97 -7.70
CA TYR A 289 14.21 -11.51 -6.38
C TYR A 289 15.31 -10.69 -5.70
N ALA A 290 14.91 -9.58 -5.11
CA ALA A 290 15.82 -8.73 -4.35
C ALA A 290 16.30 -9.47 -3.08
N PRO A 291 17.56 -9.28 -2.67
CA PRO A 291 18.04 -9.72 -1.36
C PRO A 291 17.15 -9.17 -0.26
N ALA A 292 16.89 -10.01 0.76
CA ALA A 292 16.07 -9.58 1.89
C ALA A 292 16.79 -8.48 2.70
N ALA A 293 16.19 -7.29 2.78
CA ALA A 293 16.64 -6.27 3.71
C ALA A 293 16.48 -6.77 5.15
N GLU A 294 17.52 -6.65 5.98
CA GLU A 294 17.57 -7.23 7.33
C GLU A 294 16.36 -6.82 8.18
N ALA A 295 16.03 -5.53 8.21
CA ALA A 295 14.90 -5.03 8.98
C ALA A 295 13.56 -5.65 8.55
N ARG A 296 13.33 -5.81 7.23
CA ARG A 296 12.16 -6.45 6.66
C ARG A 296 12.11 -7.95 7.00
N LEU A 297 13.24 -8.64 6.85
CA LEU A 297 13.36 -10.05 7.21
C LEU A 297 13.06 -10.25 8.69
N ARG A 298 13.67 -9.48 9.56
CA ARG A 298 13.47 -9.53 11.02
C ARG A 298 11.99 -9.33 11.38
N SER A 299 11.36 -8.31 10.84
CA SER A 299 9.94 -8.03 11.07
C SER A 299 9.06 -9.22 10.64
N ASN A 300 9.29 -9.75 9.44
CA ASN A 300 8.49 -10.86 8.92
C ASN A 300 8.70 -12.16 9.72
N VAL A 301 9.94 -12.45 10.11
CA VAL A 301 10.25 -13.61 10.96
C VAL A 301 9.53 -13.49 12.30
N GLN A 302 9.58 -12.31 12.93
CA GLN A 302 8.88 -12.06 14.21
C GLN A 302 7.37 -12.24 14.05
N VAL A 303 6.75 -11.66 13.00
CA VAL A 303 5.32 -11.82 12.74
C VAL A 303 4.93 -13.29 12.62
N ILE A 304 5.68 -14.10 11.85
CA ILE A 304 5.38 -15.52 11.68
C ILE A 304 5.61 -16.31 12.99
N TYR A 305 6.64 -15.98 13.73
CA TYR A 305 6.91 -16.61 15.05
C TYR A 305 5.78 -16.31 16.03
N ASP A 306 5.31 -15.07 16.08
CA ASP A 306 4.20 -14.68 16.93
C ASP A 306 2.90 -15.41 16.54
N GLU A 307 2.62 -15.52 15.23
CA GLU A 307 1.48 -16.29 14.73
C GLU A 307 1.56 -17.78 15.15
N LEU A 308 2.73 -18.42 14.97
CA LEU A 308 2.94 -19.83 15.34
C LEU A 308 2.78 -20.05 16.85
N ASN A 309 3.22 -19.10 17.66
CA ASN A 309 3.11 -19.13 19.12
C ASN A 309 1.79 -18.54 19.65
N LYS A 310 0.85 -18.15 18.76
CA LYS A 310 -0.44 -17.55 19.12
C LYS A 310 -0.31 -16.27 19.96
N ILE A 311 0.78 -15.53 19.78
CA ILE A 311 1.00 -14.23 20.41
C ILE A 311 0.20 -13.17 19.63
N LYS A 312 -0.61 -12.38 20.33
CA LYS A 312 -1.41 -11.31 19.68
C LYS A 312 -0.55 -10.08 19.42
N PRO A 313 -0.74 -9.38 18.29
CA PRO A 313 -0.09 -8.10 18.04
C PRO A 313 -0.41 -7.07 19.15
N ILE A 314 0.54 -6.22 19.46
CA ILE A 314 0.43 -5.21 20.54
C ILE A 314 -0.79 -4.30 20.31
N SER A 315 -1.07 -3.93 19.09
CA SER A 315 -2.21 -3.06 18.74
C SER A 315 -3.60 -3.67 18.96
N THR A 316 -3.68 -4.99 19.14
CA THR A 316 -4.94 -5.69 19.44
C THR A 316 -5.16 -5.92 20.94
N LEU A 317 -4.18 -5.58 21.77
CA LEU A 317 -4.32 -5.63 23.22
C LEU A 317 -5.16 -4.43 23.67
N PRO A 318 -6.10 -4.62 24.63
CA PRO A 318 -6.80 -3.47 25.21
C PRO A 318 -5.77 -2.50 25.81
N ALA A 319 -5.98 -1.19 25.59
CA ALA A 319 -5.17 -0.16 26.24
C ALA A 319 -5.11 -0.49 27.73
N GLY A 320 -3.90 -0.62 28.29
CA GLY A 320 -3.69 -1.03 29.66
C GLY A 320 -4.53 -0.20 30.62
N ARG A 321 -5.13 -0.89 31.60
CA ARG A 321 -5.85 -0.26 32.71
C ARG A 321 -4.90 0.52 33.60
#